data_c317d1f203c5780a3ce5c37271621fcc
#
_entry.id   c317d1f203c5780a3ce5c37271621fcc
#
_cell.length_a   1.000
_cell.length_b   1.000
_cell.length_c   1.000
_cell.angle_alpha   90.00
_cell.angle_beta   90.00
_cell.angle_gamma   90.00
#
_symmetry.space_group_name_H-M   'P 1'
#
loop_
_entity.id
_entity.type
_entity.pdbx_description
1 polymer ?
#
loop_
_entity_poly.entity_id
_entity_poly.type
_entity_poly.pdbx_seq_one_letter_code
_entity_poly.pdbx_strand_id
1 'polypeptide(L)'
;MTGSVSRSPAASGDPDREVLRRASLKVALRISAGVAALVLILLAAATAFLMYKLAHPVQPASEPGRPYTYLDSGDLIEGMILAGLAGVVLAGFVGWLSARSAIRPLGEALARQRRFVQDASHELRTPLAILDTRIQLAQRKAEPGSEPALALAKIREDTSTLTGIVNELLLAATGSASGPEVAPVDLASAAESVAGSLQDLARQQGVKLTFDGGGPALVRIDPSSFRRAVLALADNALGHTPAGGSISITAAVEGSRALIRVADSGSGVSGVDPDRIFDRFVRASAPGASTGRRSFGIGLALVREIASAAGGTVKVARTGPDGTTMELALPLASA
;
A
#
# COMPACT_ATOMS: atom_id res chain seq x y z
N MET A 1 -3.82 20.55 -58.00
CA MET A 1 -4.65 19.49 -57.45
C MET A 1 -3.78 18.24 -57.32
N THR A 2 -3.19 18.02 -56.19
CA THR A 2 -2.57 16.73 -55.84
C THR A 2 -2.71 16.59 -54.32
N GLY A 3 -3.69 15.76 -53.92
CA GLY A 3 -3.98 15.48 -52.53
C GLY A 3 -2.93 14.53 -51.91
N SER A 4 -2.28 14.97 -50.86
CA SER A 4 -1.41 14.14 -50.05
C SER A 4 -2.26 13.32 -49.07
N VAL A 5 -2.35 12.03 -49.33
CA VAL A 5 -2.94 11.04 -48.38
C VAL A 5 -1.97 10.85 -47.24
N SER A 6 -2.33 11.40 -46.08
CA SER A 6 -1.66 11.14 -44.81
C SER A 6 -1.85 9.66 -44.42
N ARG A 7 -0.78 8.86 -44.52
CA ARG A 7 -0.73 7.52 -43.94
C ARG A 7 -0.63 7.65 -42.41
N SER A 8 -1.68 7.26 -41.68
CA SER A 8 -1.62 7.00 -40.25
C SER A 8 -0.53 5.98 -39.94
N PRO A 9 0.33 6.22 -38.94
CA PRO A 9 1.29 5.21 -38.50
C PRO A 9 0.53 4.00 -37.91
N ALA A 10 0.87 2.83 -38.42
CA ALA A 10 0.41 1.54 -37.90
C ALA A 10 0.69 1.47 -36.41
N ALA A 11 -0.35 1.12 -35.63
CA ALA A 11 -0.26 0.89 -34.20
C ALA A 11 0.79 -0.19 -33.93
N SER A 12 1.96 0.21 -33.46
CA SER A 12 2.96 -0.66 -32.90
C SER A 12 2.33 -1.35 -31.69
N GLY A 13 2.09 -2.65 -31.81
CA GLY A 13 1.50 -3.47 -30.73
C GLY A 13 2.37 -3.33 -29.49
N ASP A 14 1.76 -2.81 -28.43
CA ASP A 14 2.34 -2.65 -27.11
C ASP A 14 2.84 -4.04 -26.62
N PRO A 15 4.16 -4.26 -26.47
CA PRO A 15 4.71 -5.56 -26.09
C PRO A 15 4.12 -6.09 -24.77
N ASP A 16 3.67 -5.22 -23.88
CA ASP A 16 3.04 -5.57 -22.63
C ASP A 16 1.65 -6.19 -22.83
N ARG A 17 0.89 -5.74 -23.82
CA ARG A 17 -0.42 -6.31 -24.16
C ARG A 17 -0.31 -7.74 -24.68
N GLU A 18 0.74 -8.04 -25.42
CA GLU A 18 0.96 -9.39 -25.97
C GLU A 18 1.39 -10.37 -24.86
N VAL A 19 2.20 -9.94 -23.91
CA VAL A 19 2.58 -10.73 -22.71
C VAL A 19 1.36 -11.00 -21.83
N LEU A 20 0.54 -9.99 -21.56
CA LEU A 20 -0.69 -10.13 -20.79
C LEU A 20 -1.69 -11.06 -21.47
N ARG A 21 -1.85 -10.97 -22.79
CA ARG A 21 -2.74 -11.84 -23.58
C ARG A 21 -2.27 -13.29 -23.56
N ARG A 22 -0.97 -13.54 -23.66
CA ARG A 22 -0.40 -14.91 -23.56
C ARG A 22 -0.55 -15.48 -22.15
N ALA A 23 -0.39 -14.68 -21.11
CA ALA A 23 -0.60 -15.09 -19.73
C ALA A 23 -2.08 -15.43 -19.47
N SER A 24 -3.01 -14.57 -19.87
CA SER A 24 -4.44 -14.79 -19.72
C SER A 24 -4.92 -16.02 -20.49
N LEU A 25 -4.39 -16.25 -21.72
CA LEU A 25 -4.73 -17.42 -22.52
C LEU A 25 -4.25 -18.73 -21.84
N LYS A 26 -3.06 -18.75 -21.24
CA LYS A 26 -2.56 -19.90 -20.48
C LYS A 26 -3.42 -20.22 -19.27
N VAL A 27 -3.87 -19.20 -18.54
CA VAL A 27 -4.77 -19.38 -17.38
C VAL A 27 -6.13 -19.88 -17.84
N ALA A 28 -6.72 -19.26 -18.87
CA ALA A 28 -7.99 -19.69 -19.43
C ALA A 28 -7.94 -21.14 -19.95
N LEU A 29 -6.88 -21.52 -20.65
CA LEU A 29 -6.69 -22.89 -21.15
C LEU A 29 -6.57 -23.92 -20.01
N ARG A 30 -5.86 -23.58 -18.92
CA ARG A 30 -5.76 -24.45 -17.73
C ARG A 30 -7.10 -24.64 -17.03
N ILE A 31 -7.87 -23.56 -16.89
CA ILE A 31 -9.21 -23.61 -16.28
C ILE A 31 -10.13 -24.46 -17.15
N SER A 32 -10.15 -24.22 -18.47
CA SER A 32 -10.97 -24.98 -19.41
C SER A 32 -10.59 -26.47 -19.44
N ALA A 33 -9.30 -26.78 -19.44
CA ALA A 33 -8.82 -28.17 -19.36
C ALA A 33 -9.22 -28.85 -18.04
N GLY A 34 -9.14 -28.13 -16.91
CA GLY A 34 -9.57 -28.63 -15.60
C GLY A 34 -11.08 -28.92 -15.55
N VAL A 35 -11.89 -28.00 -16.10
CA VAL A 35 -13.35 -28.21 -16.22
C VAL A 35 -13.68 -29.37 -17.14
N ALA A 36 -13.02 -29.46 -18.29
CA ALA A 36 -13.23 -30.61 -19.23
C ALA A 36 -12.85 -31.94 -18.57
N ALA A 37 -11.73 -32.01 -17.88
CA ALA A 37 -11.33 -33.22 -17.14
C ALA A 37 -12.35 -33.58 -16.05
N LEU A 38 -12.87 -32.60 -15.32
CA LEU A 38 -13.93 -32.79 -14.33
C LEU A 38 -15.19 -33.42 -14.96
N VAL A 39 -15.67 -32.87 -16.08
CA VAL A 39 -16.84 -33.38 -16.79
C VAL A 39 -16.63 -34.82 -17.27
N LEU A 40 -15.44 -35.10 -17.81
CA LEU A 40 -15.09 -36.46 -18.26
C LEU A 40 -15.04 -37.46 -17.10
N ILE A 41 -14.48 -37.08 -15.94
CA ILE A 41 -14.45 -37.95 -14.76
C ILE A 41 -15.86 -38.22 -14.24
N LEU A 42 -16.74 -37.21 -14.18
CA LEU A 42 -18.13 -37.38 -13.75
C LEU A 42 -18.92 -38.29 -14.74
N LEU A 43 -18.73 -38.08 -16.04
CA LEU A 43 -19.34 -38.96 -17.07
C LEU A 43 -18.84 -40.39 -16.96
N ALA A 44 -17.54 -40.61 -16.78
CA ALA A 44 -16.97 -41.93 -16.60
C ALA A 44 -17.49 -42.62 -15.34
N ALA A 45 -17.57 -41.86 -14.21
CA ALA A 45 -18.11 -42.37 -12.95
C ALA A 45 -19.59 -42.74 -13.07
N ALA A 46 -20.41 -41.88 -13.71
CA ALA A 46 -21.82 -42.15 -13.95
C ALA A 46 -22.04 -43.40 -14.86
N THR A 47 -21.21 -43.52 -15.91
CA THR A 47 -21.26 -44.71 -16.82
C THR A 47 -20.84 -45.97 -16.08
N ALA A 48 -19.77 -45.91 -15.27
CA ALA A 48 -19.32 -47.06 -14.49
C ALA A 48 -20.37 -47.48 -13.45
N PHE A 49 -21.01 -46.52 -12.78
CA PHE A 49 -22.11 -46.78 -11.84
C PHE A 49 -23.28 -47.50 -12.54
N LEU A 50 -23.70 -46.99 -13.70
CA LEU A 50 -24.78 -47.56 -14.47
C LEU A 50 -24.44 -48.99 -14.92
N MET A 51 -23.23 -49.23 -15.43
CA MET A 51 -22.76 -50.56 -15.84
C MET A 51 -22.69 -51.52 -14.66
N TYR A 52 -22.22 -51.07 -13.49
CA TYR A 52 -22.21 -51.88 -12.27
C TYR A 52 -23.60 -52.32 -11.86
N LYS A 53 -24.59 -51.43 -11.87
CA LYS A 53 -25.99 -51.74 -11.53
C LYS A 53 -26.64 -52.66 -12.53
N LEU A 54 -26.39 -52.51 -13.82
CA LEU A 54 -26.87 -53.39 -14.87
C LEU A 54 -26.28 -54.80 -14.75
N ALA A 55 -25.04 -54.92 -14.27
CA ALA A 55 -24.38 -56.24 -14.07
C ALA A 55 -24.81 -56.94 -12.77
N HIS A 56 -25.36 -56.20 -11.80
CA HIS A 56 -25.79 -56.77 -10.50
C HIS A 56 -27.26 -56.41 -10.24
N PRO A 57 -28.21 -57.04 -10.97
CA PRO A 57 -29.63 -56.79 -10.76
C PRO A 57 -30.06 -57.33 -9.39
N VAL A 58 -30.70 -56.44 -8.59
CA VAL A 58 -31.28 -56.81 -7.31
C VAL A 58 -32.56 -57.60 -7.57
N GLN A 59 -32.62 -58.85 -7.13
CA GLN A 59 -33.85 -59.65 -7.20
C GLN A 59 -34.83 -59.11 -6.13
N PRO A 60 -36.04 -58.66 -6.51
CA PRO A 60 -37.05 -58.32 -5.53
C PRO A 60 -37.43 -59.58 -4.74
N ALA A 61 -37.32 -59.47 -3.41
CA ALA A 61 -37.76 -60.55 -2.54
C ALA A 61 -39.27 -60.78 -2.69
N SER A 62 -39.65 -61.93 -3.23
CA SER A 62 -40.93 -62.62 -3.01
C SER A 62 -42.23 -62.03 -3.54
N GLU A 63 -42.32 -61.69 -4.86
CA GLU A 63 -43.60 -61.65 -5.53
C GLU A 63 -43.49 -62.30 -6.92
N PRO A 64 -44.11 -63.49 -7.14
CA PRO A 64 -44.12 -64.08 -8.47
C PRO A 64 -45.01 -63.32 -9.44
N GLY A 65 -44.39 -62.71 -10.49
CA GLY A 65 -45.13 -62.07 -11.59
C GLY A 65 -44.89 -60.61 -11.85
N ARG A 66 -44.02 -59.95 -11.08
CA ARG A 66 -43.61 -58.57 -11.43
C ARG A 66 -42.39 -58.56 -12.35
N PRO A 67 -42.37 -57.66 -13.36
CA PRO A 67 -41.20 -57.53 -14.22
C PRO A 67 -40.01 -57.06 -13.42
N TYR A 68 -38.80 -57.61 -13.69
CA TYR A 68 -37.56 -57.21 -13.09
C TYR A 68 -37.30 -55.72 -13.36
N THR A 69 -37.24 -54.89 -12.31
CA THR A 69 -36.79 -53.51 -12.43
C THR A 69 -35.26 -53.50 -12.26
N TYR A 70 -34.55 -53.23 -13.32
CA TYR A 70 -33.08 -53.15 -13.32
C TYR A 70 -32.54 -51.91 -12.61
N LEU A 71 -33.39 -50.92 -12.39
CA LEU A 71 -33.06 -49.63 -11.73
C LEU A 71 -34.24 -49.24 -10.83
N ASP A 72 -33.99 -49.17 -9.54
CA ASP A 72 -34.95 -48.56 -8.60
C ASP A 72 -34.73 -47.05 -8.58
N SER A 73 -35.82 -46.26 -8.36
CA SER A 73 -35.77 -44.80 -8.25
C SER A 73 -34.84 -44.34 -7.13
N GLY A 74 -34.70 -45.11 -6.04
CA GLY A 74 -33.80 -44.87 -4.94
C GLY A 74 -32.31 -44.90 -5.38
N ASP A 75 -31.93 -45.88 -6.20
CA ASP A 75 -30.56 -46.03 -6.71
C ASP A 75 -30.15 -44.87 -7.62
N LEU A 76 -31.08 -44.34 -8.41
CA LEU A 76 -30.86 -43.20 -9.27
C LEU A 76 -30.65 -41.91 -8.45
N ILE A 77 -31.47 -41.70 -7.42
CA ILE A 77 -31.36 -40.55 -6.54
C ILE A 77 -30.04 -40.59 -5.76
N GLU A 78 -29.66 -41.76 -5.20
CA GLU A 78 -28.39 -41.93 -4.49
C GLU A 78 -27.18 -41.65 -5.41
N GLY A 79 -27.19 -42.22 -6.61
CA GLY A 79 -26.16 -41.96 -7.61
C GLY A 79 -26.06 -40.49 -8.02
N MET A 80 -27.20 -39.81 -8.19
CA MET A 80 -27.24 -38.36 -8.49
C MET A 80 -26.67 -37.52 -7.34
N ILE A 81 -27.01 -37.85 -6.08
CA ILE A 81 -26.52 -37.13 -4.91
C ILE A 81 -25.01 -37.31 -4.78
N LEU A 82 -24.48 -38.55 -4.90
CA LEU A 82 -23.05 -38.83 -4.83
C LEU A 82 -22.28 -38.14 -5.95
N ALA A 83 -22.79 -38.22 -7.20
CA ALA A 83 -22.18 -37.56 -8.36
C ALA A 83 -22.20 -36.01 -8.18
N GLY A 84 -23.30 -35.46 -7.67
CA GLY A 84 -23.42 -34.03 -7.37
C GLY A 84 -22.43 -33.57 -6.32
N LEU A 85 -22.31 -34.31 -5.21
CA LEU A 85 -21.36 -34.01 -4.12
C LEU A 85 -19.92 -34.09 -4.59
N ALA A 86 -19.57 -35.16 -5.33
CA ALA A 86 -18.26 -35.29 -5.94
C ALA A 86 -17.95 -34.16 -6.92
N GLY A 87 -18.94 -33.75 -7.73
CA GLY A 87 -18.84 -32.60 -8.63
C GLY A 87 -18.54 -31.29 -7.93
N VAL A 88 -19.23 -31.01 -6.83
CA VAL A 88 -19.00 -29.79 -6.02
C VAL A 88 -17.59 -29.77 -5.42
N VAL A 89 -17.15 -30.90 -4.83
CA VAL A 89 -15.80 -31.02 -4.24
C VAL A 89 -14.71 -30.84 -5.30
N LEU A 90 -14.84 -31.51 -6.46
CA LEU A 90 -13.87 -31.40 -7.54
C LEU A 90 -13.87 -29.97 -8.16
N ALA A 91 -15.03 -29.37 -8.34
CA ALA A 91 -15.16 -28.01 -8.85
C ALA A 91 -14.48 -27.00 -7.89
N GLY A 92 -14.70 -27.16 -6.58
CA GLY A 92 -14.02 -26.38 -5.55
C GLY A 92 -12.50 -26.53 -5.61
N PHE A 93 -12.01 -27.75 -5.77
CA PHE A 93 -10.57 -28.04 -5.87
C PHE A 93 -9.94 -27.42 -7.14
N VAL A 94 -10.58 -27.57 -8.30
CA VAL A 94 -10.13 -26.95 -9.56
C VAL A 94 -10.16 -25.43 -9.45
N GLY A 95 -11.22 -24.86 -8.85
CA GLY A 95 -11.34 -23.43 -8.60
C GLY A 95 -10.20 -22.89 -7.70
N TRP A 96 -9.91 -23.60 -6.61
CA TRP A 96 -8.82 -23.25 -5.69
C TRP A 96 -7.45 -23.32 -6.37
N LEU A 97 -7.15 -24.39 -7.12
CA LEU A 97 -5.91 -24.52 -7.89
C LEU A 97 -5.75 -23.40 -8.93
N SER A 98 -6.84 -23.06 -9.63
CA SER A 98 -6.86 -22.01 -10.65
C SER A 98 -6.63 -20.64 -10.03
N ALA A 99 -7.33 -20.32 -8.93
CA ALA A 99 -7.14 -19.07 -8.19
C ALA A 99 -5.69 -18.94 -7.68
N ARG A 100 -5.15 -20.00 -7.07
CA ARG A 100 -3.76 -20.03 -6.59
C ARG A 100 -2.75 -19.81 -7.72
N SER A 101 -2.97 -20.43 -8.89
CA SER A 101 -2.09 -20.28 -10.06
C SER A 101 -2.16 -18.89 -10.71
N ALA A 102 -3.29 -18.21 -10.61
CA ALA A 102 -3.49 -16.86 -11.11
C ALA A 102 -2.89 -15.78 -10.18
N ILE A 103 -2.99 -15.99 -8.87
CA ILE A 103 -2.51 -15.03 -7.86
C ILE A 103 -0.98 -15.07 -7.71
N ARG A 104 -0.37 -16.25 -7.82
CA ARG A 104 1.08 -16.42 -7.63
C ARG A 104 1.95 -15.55 -8.54
N PRO A 105 1.72 -15.43 -9.86
CA PRO A 105 2.50 -14.55 -10.74
C PRO A 105 2.40 -13.07 -10.37
N LEU A 106 1.23 -12.65 -9.87
CA LEU A 106 1.02 -11.26 -9.41
C LEU A 106 1.87 -10.98 -8.17
N GLY A 107 1.91 -11.91 -7.21
CA GLY A 107 2.78 -11.79 -6.03
C GLY A 107 4.27 -11.73 -6.40
N GLU A 108 4.71 -12.56 -7.36
CA GLU A 108 6.09 -12.55 -7.87
C GLU A 108 6.43 -11.26 -8.63
N ALA A 109 5.49 -10.70 -9.39
CA ALA A 109 5.66 -9.42 -10.08
C ALA A 109 5.80 -8.26 -9.09
N LEU A 110 4.94 -8.19 -8.08
CA LEU A 110 5.01 -7.21 -7.00
C LEU A 110 6.32 -7.33 -6.20
N ALA A 111 6.74 -8.56 -5.89
CA ALA A 111 8.02 -8.79 -5.20
C ALA A 111 9.24 -8.37 -6.04
N ARG A 112 9.20 -8.57 -7.36
CA ARG A 112 10.23 -8.08 -8.29
C ARG A 112 10.24 -6.56 -8.38
N GLN A 113 9.07 -5.93 -8.46
CA GLN A 113 8.92 -4.48 -8.47
C GLN A 113 9.48 -3.86 -7.17
N ARG A 114 9.15 -4.44 -6.01
CA ARG A 114 9.69 -3.98 -4.72
C ARG A 114 11.21 -4.08 -4.64
N ARG A 115 11.78 -5.21 -5.08
CA ARG A 115 13.24 -5.39 -5.13
C ARG A 115 13.90 -4.40 -6.06
N PHE A 116 13.38 -4.23 -7.28
CA PHE A 116 13.89 -3.24 -8.23
C PHE A 116 13.91 -1.82 -7.64
N VAL A 117 12.84 -1.42 -6.95
CA VAL A 117 12.77 -0.13 -6.29
C VAL A 117 13.77 -0.03 -5.15
N GLN A 118 13.96 -1.09 -4.36
CA GLN A 118 14.93 -1.13 -3.27
C GLN A 118 16.37 -1.02 -3.80
N ASP A 119 16.70 -1.75 -4.85
CA ASP A 119 18.00 -1.69 -5.50
C ASP A 119 18.26 -0.30 -6.11
N ALA A 120 17.28 0.26 -6.83
CA ALA A 120 17.33 1.61 -7.34
C ALA A 120 17.54 2.66 -6.24
N SER A 121 16.95 2.43 -5.03
CA SER A 121 17.14 3.29 -3.87
C SER A 121 18.60 3.38 -3.45
N HIS A 122 19.26 2.23 -3.34
CA HIS A 122 20.66 2.14 -2.95
C HIS A 122 21.57 2.76 -4.03
N GLU A 123 21.28 2.46 -5.29
CA GLU A 123 22.05 2.97 -6.43
C GLU A 123 21.92 4.48 -6.65
N LEU A 124 20.78 5.08 -6.27
CA LEU A 124 20.56 6.53 -6.36
C LEU A 124 21.11 7.29 -5.15
N ARG A 125 21.08 6.71 -3.95
CA ARG A 125 21.57 7.36 -2.73
C ARG A 125 23.06 7.66 -2.80
N THR A 126 23.85 6.75 -3.32
CA THR A 126 25.32 6.88 -3.41
C THR A 126 25.75 8.07 -4.29
N PRO A 127 25.29 8.22 -5.55
CA PRO A 127 25.68 9.37 -6.37
C PRO A 127 25.16 10.71 -5.82
N LEU A 128 23.98 10.73 -5.19
CA LEU A 128 23.45 11.94 -4.56
C LEU A 128 24.30 12.37 -3.36
N ALA A 129 24.77 11.43 -2.51
CA ALA A 129 25.66 11.74 -1.41
C ALA A 129 27.03 12.24 -1.90
N ILE A 130 27.56 11.67 -2.98
CA ILE A 130 28.81 12.13 -3.61
C ILE A 130 28.63 13.55 -4.16
N LEU A 131 27.49 13.82 -4.81
CA LEU A 131 27.18 15.15 -5.35
C LEU A 131 27.08 16.19 -4.23
N ASP A 132 26.35 15.91 -3.15
CA ASP A 132 26.25 16.82 -1.99
C ASP A 132 27.65 17.07 -1.37
N THR A 133 28.48 16.04 -1.22
CA THR A 133 29.84 16.19 -0.72
C THR A 133 30.69 17.09 -1.62
N ARG A 134 30.59 16.95 -2.95
CA ARG A 134 31.32 17.79 -3.90
C ARG A 134 30.88 19.25 -3.84
N ILE A 135 29.57 19.48 -3.73
CA ILE A 135 29.01 20.82 -3.58
C ILE A 135 29.51 21.46 -2.28
N GLN A 136 29.50 20.72 -1.16
CA GLN A 136 30.05 21.21 0.12
C GLN A 136 31.53 21.59 0.04
N LEU A 137 32.33 20.76 -0.63
CA LEU A 137 33.75 21.08 -0.83
C LEU A 137 33.96 22.31 -1.70
N ALA A 138 33.13 22.50 -2.74
CA ALA A 138 33.17 23.71 -3.58
C ALA A 138 32.73 24.95 -2.81
N GLN A 139 31.67 24.85 -1.98
CA GLN A 139 31.22 25.95 -1.11
C GLN A 139 32.29 26.41 -0.12
N ARG A 140 33.08 25.46 0.46
CA ARG A 140 34.18 25.81 1.39
C ARG A 140 35.33 26.58 0.71
N LYS A 141 35.48 26.45 -0.62
CA LYS A 141 36.50 27.15 -1.41
C LYS A 141 36.04 28.51 -1.99
N ALA A 142 34.73 28.73 -2.03
CA ALA A 142 34.17 29.95 -2.55
C ALA A 142 34.19 31.07 -1.46
N GLU A 143 34.46 32.29 -1.89
CA GLU A 143 34.39 33.45 -0.99
C GLU A 143 32.96 33.69 -0.49
N PRO A 144 32.74 33.85 0.82
CA PRO A 144 31.43 34.12 1.38
C PRO A 144 30.74 35.31 0.71
N GLY A 145 29.49 35.10 0.22
CA GLY A 145 28.69 36.16 -0.44
C GLY A 145 29.01 36.37 -1.92
N SER A 146 29.98 35.66 -2.49
CA SER A 146 30.28 35.69 -3.94
C SER A 146 29.17 35.05 -4.76
N GLU A 147 29.02 35.46 -6.02
CA GLU A 147 28.07 34.87 -6.96
C GLU A 147 28.20 33.34 -7.08
N PRO A 148 29.43 32.76 -7.16
CA PRO A 148 29.63 31.31 -7.11
C PRO A 148 29.14 30.68 -5.81
N ALA A 149 29.34 31.30 -4.65
CA ALA A 149 28.89 30.78 -3.37
C ALA A 149 27.36 30.71 -3.29
N LEU A 150 26.66 31.74 -3.79
CA LEU A 150 25.21 31.79 -3.89
C LEU A 150 24.67 30.72 -4.87
N ALA A 151 25.30 30.56 -6.03
CA ALA A 151 24.93 29.54 -7.00
C ALA A 151 25.10 28.12 -6.43
N LEU A 152 26.22 27.83 -5.75
CA LEU A 152 26.46 26.56 -5.07
C LEU A 152 25.46 26.28 -3.94
N ALA A 153 25.04 27.32 -3.19
CA ALA A 153 24.01 27.18 -2.16
C ALA A 153 22.66 26.75 -2.79
N LYS A 154 22.30 27.34 -3.92
CA LYS A 154 21.09 26.98 -4.64
C LYS A 154 21.15 25.57 -5.22
N ILE A 155 22.29 25.16 -5.83
CA ILE A 155 22.49 23.80 -6.34
C ILE A 155 22.40 22.79 -5.20
N ARG A 156 22.92 23.09 -4.02
CA ARG A 156 22.81 22.23 -2.83
C ARG A 156 21.37 22.08 -2.36
N GLU A 157 20.60 23.17 -2.35
CA GLU A 157 19.16 23.14 -2.06
C GLU A 157 18.42 22.23 -3.05
N ASP A 158 18.69 22.38 -4.35
CA ASP A 158 18.07 21.55 -5.40
C ASP A 158 18.48 20.06 -5.25
N THR A 159 19.73 19.78 -4.91
CA THR A 159 20.23 18.40 -4.68
C THR A 159 19.58 17.78 -3.44
N SER A 160 19.44 18.52 -2.36
CA SER A 160 18.73 18.10 -1.14
C SER A 160 17.25 17.78 -1.45
N THR A 161 16.63 18.62 -2.25
CA THR A 161 15.28 18.49 -2.77
C THR A 161 15.11 17.20 -3.58
N LEU A 162 16.00 16.96 -4.55
CA LEU A 162 15.99 15.72 -5.36
C LEU A 162 16.19 14.47 -4.49
N THR A 163 17.09 14.54 -3.51
CA THR A 163 17.31 13.45 -2.54
C THR A 163 16.03 13.14 -1.74
N GLY A 164 15.31 14.18 -1.31
CA GLY A 164 14.01 14.05 -0.65
C GLY A 164 12.99 13.35 -1.54
N ILE A 165 12.80 13.82 -2.79
CA ILE A 165 11.87 13.22 -3.76
C ILE A 165 12.18 11.75 -4.01
N VAL A 166 13.44 11.43 -4.28
CA VAL A 166 13.88 10.06 -4.53
C VAL A 166 13.57 9.17 -3.34
N ASN A 167 13.92 9.59 -2.12
CA ASN A 167 13.64 8.82 -0.91
C ASN A 167 12.12 8.64 -0.68
N GLU A 168 11.29 9.65 -0.96
CA GLU A 168 9.84 9.58 -0.83
C GLU A 168 9.21 8.64 -1.87
N LEU A 169 9.64 8.71 -3.15
CA LEU A 169 9.19 7.79 -4.21
C LEU A 169 9.54 6.34 -3.89
N LEU A 170 10.74 6.10 -3.37
CA LEU A 170 11.22 4.78 -2.99
C LEU A 170 10.44 4.20 -1.80
N LEU A 171 10.09 5.04 -0.83
CA LEU A 171 9.24 4.68 0.30
C LEU A 171 7.82 4.33 -0.15
N ALA A 172 7.24 5.13 -1.03
CA ALA A 172 5.91 4.88 -1.60
C ALA A 172 5.84 3.56 -2.40
N ALA A 173 6.93 3.19 -3.07
CA ALA A 173 6.98 1.98 -3.88
C ALA A 173 7.32 0.69 -3.09
N THR A 174 8.00 0.80 -1.93
CA THR A 174 8.34 -0.38 -1.10
C THR A 174 7.23 -0.82 -0.17
N GLY A 175 6.25 0.03 0.11
CA GLY A 175 5.10 -0.25 0.99
C GLY A 175 5.52 -0.71 2.39
N SER A 176 4.89 -0.20 3.43
CA SER A 176 5.09 -0.71 4.79
C SER A 176 4.56 -2.14 4.89
N ALA A 177 5.44 -3.11 5.05
CA ALA A 177 5.04 -4.48 5.38
C ALA A 177 4.53 -4.50 6.82
N SER A 178 3.24 -4.33 7.01
CA SER A 178 2.56 -4.65 8.26
C SER A 178 2.14 -6.12 8.18
N GLY A 179 2.91 -7.00 8.80
CA GLY A 179 2.56 -8.42 8.95
C GLY A 179 1.94 -8.69 10.33
N PRO A 180 1.22 -9.80 10.50
CA PRO A 180 0.59 -10.16 11.78
C PRO A 180 1.58 -10.45 12.94
N GLU A 181 2.88 -10.49 12.70
CA GLU A 181 3.94 -10.77 13.67
C GLU A 181 4.66 -9.53 14.24
N VAL A 182 4.15 -8.31 13.99
CA VAL A 182 4.80 -7.11 14.51
C VAL A 182 4.56 -7.02 16.02
N ALA A 183 5.65 -6.98 16.80
CA ALA A 183 5.57 -6.78 18.26
C ALA A 183 4.87 -5.45 18.57
N PRO A 184 4.05 -5.39 19.64
CA PRO A 184 3.41 -4.16 20.05
C PRO A 184 4.44 -3.08 20.41
N VAL A 185 4.20 -1.85 19.96
CA VAL A 185 5.02 -0.67 20.25
C VAL A 185 4.23 0.28 21.11
N ASP A 186 4.87 0.82 22.15
CA ASP A 186 4.29 1.91 22.91
C ASP A 186 4.38 3.23 22.14
N LEU A 187 3.21 3.73 21.77
CA LEU A 187 3.03 4.90 20.94
C LEU A 187 3.55 6.17 21.61
N ALA A 188 3.31 6.32 22.92
CA ALA A 188 3.71 7.50 23.67
C ALA A 188 5.23 7.62 23.73
N SER A 189 5.93 6.56 24.10
CA SER A 189 7.39 6.51 24.17
C SER A 189 8.04 6.73 22.79
N ALA A 190 7.47 6.12 21.74
CA ALA A 190 7.98 6.31 20.38
C ALA A 190 7.78 7.73 19.86
N ALA A 191 6.64 8.38 20.15
CA ALA A 191 6.37 9.76 19.78
C ALA A 191 7.25 10.76 20.56
N GLU A 192 7.51 10.50 21.84
CA GLU A 192 8.44 11.29 22.67
C GLU A 192 9.85 11.29 22.07
N SER A 193 10.34 10.09 21.66
CA SER A 193 11.64 9.97 21.01
C SER A 193 11.72 10.79 19.71
N VAL A 194 10.64 10.84 18.93
CA VAL A 194 10.57 11.68 17.71
C VAL A 194 10.57 13.15 18.09
N ALA A 195 9.75 13.58 19.04
CA ALA A 195 9.70 14.96 19.50
C ALA A 195 11.07 15.41 19.99
N GLY A 196 11.77 14.59 20.78
CA GLY A 196 13.14 14.85 21.23
C GLY A 196 14.12 15.07 20.07
N SER A 197 14.03 14.28 19.02
CA SER A 197 14.90 14.42 17.85
C SER A 197 14.70 15.70 17.04
N LEU A 198 13.54 16.36 17.20
CA LEU A 198 13.17 17.60 16.50
C LEU A 198 13.39 18.88 17.33
N GLN A 199 13.72 18.76 18.62
CA GLN A 199 13.87 19.90 19.54
C GLN A 199 14.90 20.91 19.06
N ASP A 200 16.05 20.45 18.58
CA ASP A 200 17.12 21.35 18.12
C ASP A 200 16.71 22.08 16.84
N LEU A 201 16.03 21.38 15.93
CA LEU A 201 15.53 21.96 14.68
C LEU A 201 14.44 23.02 14.97
N ALA A 202 13.51 22.70 15.87
CA ALA A 202 12.45 23.64 16.29
C ALA A 202 13.06 24.90 16.93
N ARG A 203 14.04 24.75 17.82
CA ARG A 203 14.77 25.86 18.42
C ARG A 203 15.48 26.72 17.39
N GLN A 204 16.15 26.13 16.41
CA GLN A 204 16.79 26.87 15.31
C GLN A 204 15.82 27.71 14.49
N GLN A 205 14.57 27.24 14.35
CA GLN A 205 13.50 27.96 13.65
C GLN A 205 12.72 28.95 14.57
N GLY A 206 13.07 29.01 15.84
CA GLY A 206 12.38 29.84 16.81
C GLY A 206 10.98 29.35 17.18
N VAL A 207 10.71 28.02 17.01
CA VAL A 207 9.42 27.40 17.30
C VAL A 207 9.51 26.62 18.61
N LYS A 208 8.50 26.76 19.47
CA LYS A 208 8.39 25.97 20.71
C LYS A 208 7.75 24.63 20.42
N LEU A 209 8.50 23.55 20.60
CA LEU A 209 7.99 22.18 20.47
C LEU A 209 7.75 21.57 21.85
N THR A 210 6.55 21.02 22.10
CA THR A 210 6.18 20.34 23.33
C THR A 210 5.64 18.95 23.03
N PHE A 211 5.88 18.01 23.95
CA PHE A 211 5.29 16.68 23.93
C PHE A 211 4.53 16.44 25.23
N ASP A 212 3.33 15.87 25.12
CA ASP A 212 2.50 15.44 26.26
C ASP A 212 2.01 14.01 26.01
N GLY A 213 2.51 13.08 26.82
CA GLY A 213 2.21 11.65 26.72
C GLY A 213 1.14 11.24 27.72
N GLY A 214 -0.06 10.88 27.25
CA GLY A 214 -1.21 10.47 28.07
C GLY A 214 -1.14 9.06 28.65
N GLY A 215 0.02 8.44 28.78
CA GLY A 215 0.23 7.08 29.26
C GLY A 215 0.52 6.06 28.15
N PRO A 216 0.91 4.81 28.53
CA PRO A 216 1.32 3.80 27.56
C PRO A 216 0.15 3.34 26.68
N ALA A 217 0.38 3.31 25.37
CA ALA A 217 -0.59 2.88 24.38
C ALA A 217 0.08 1.91 23.40
N LEU A 218 -0.19 0.61 23.58
CA LEU A 218 0.38 -0.44 22.74
C LEU A 218 -0.37 -0.59 21.43
N VAL A 219 0.33 -0.51 20.30
CA VAL A 219 -0.20 -0.71 18.94
C VAL A 219 0.68 -1.66 18.14
N ARG A 220 0.08 -2.40 17.19
CA ARG A 220 0.82 -3.26 16.26
C ARG A 220 1.18 -2.49 15.00
N ILE A 221 2.35 -1.87 15.02
CA ILE A 221 2.91 -1.12 13.89
C ILE A 221 4.42 -1.29 13.85
N ASP A 222 5.00 -1.33 12.65
CA ASP A 222 6.45 -1.31 12.51
C ASP A 222 7.02 0.00 13.11
N PRO A 223 7.98 -0.09 14.07
CA PRO A 223 8.52 1.09 14.76
C PRO A 223 9.10 2.14 13.80
N SER A 224 9.73 1.70 12.71
CA SER A 224 10.33 2.60 11.72
C SER A 224 9.26 3.34 10.90
N SER A 225 8.17 2.65 10.58
CA SER A 225 7.01 3.22 9.89
C SER A 225 6.27 4.23 10.77
N PHE A 226 6.05 3.90 12.04
CA PHE A 226 5.46 4.82 13.00
C PHE A 226 6.31 6.08 13.16
N ARG A 227 7.62 5.93 13.41
CA ARG A 227 8.56 7.05 13.49
C ARG A 227 8.47 7.96 12.26
N ARG A 228 8.42 7.40 11.05
CA ARG A 228 8.27 8.16 9.79
C ARG A 228 6.96 8.93 9.73
N ALA A 229 5.85 8.30 10.15
CA ALA A 229 4.55 8.96 10.15
C ALA A 229 4.54 10.18 11.08
N VAL A 230 5.05 10.04 12.31
CA VAL A 230 5.13 11.16 13.26
C VAL A 230 6.09 12.23 12.79
N LEU A 231 7.25 11.86 12.23
CA LEU A 231 8.20 12.80 11.63
C LEU A 231 7.56 13.60 10.50
N ALA A 232 6.81 12.94 9.59
CA ALA A 232 6.17 13.62 8.46
C ALA A 232 5.10 14.62 8.94
N LEU A 233 4.33 14.28 9.97
CA LEU A 233 3.37 15.19 10.58
C LEU A 233 4.06 16.40 11.25
N ALA A 234 5.13 16.14 12.02
CA ALA A 234 5.87 17.17 12.72
C ALA A 234 6.67 18.09 11.77
N ASP A 235 7.29 17.53 10.72
CA ASP A 235 7.96 18.32 9.66
C ASP A 235 6.97 19.22 8.92
N ASN A 236 5.76 18.73 8.66
CA ASN A 236 4.70 19.55 8.07
C ASN A 236 4.31 20.70 9.02
N ALA A 237 4.13 20.43 10.30
CA ALA A 237 3.84 21.45 11.31
C ALA A 237 4.97 22.49 11.39
N LEU A 238 6.24 22.07 11.43
CA LEU A 238 7.41 22.97 11.44
C LEU A 238 7.50 23.83 10.18
N GLY A 239 7.15 23.28 9.01
CA GLY A 239 7.16 24.02 7.75
C GLY A 239 6.08 25.10 7.65
N HIS A 240 5.02 25.01 8.45
CA HIS A 240 3.88 25.94 8.43
C HIS A 240 3.78 26.82 9.69
N THR A 241 4.62 26.61 10.70
CA THR A 241 4.65 27.41 11.93
C THR A 241 5.65 28.56 11.79
N PRO A 242 5.24 29.81 11.96
CA PRO A 242 6.16 30.95 11.93
C PRO A 242 7.06 30.98 13.18
N ALA A 243 8.18 31.71 13.10
CA ALA A 243 9.02 31.97 14.26
C ALA A 243 8.21 32.62 15.39
N GLY A 244 8.41 32.18 16.62
CA GLY A 244 7.61 32.56 17.80
C GLY A 244 6.36 31.70 17.99
N GLY A 245 6.01 30.83 17.03
CA GLY A 245 4.90 29.92 17.15
C GLY A 245 5.21 28.66 17.98
N SER A 246 4.23 27.78 18.08
CA SER A 246 4.32 26.56 18.88
C SER A 246 3.77 25.33 18.15
N ILE A 247 4.36 24.17 18.46
CA ILE A 247 3.90 22.86 18.04
C ILE A 247 3.72 21.99 19.28
N SER A 248 2.60 21.31 19.36
CA SER A 248 2.31 20.35 20.42
C SER A 248 2.08 18.98 19.80
N ILE A 249 2.82 17.98 20.27
CA ILE A 249 2.60 16.57 19.95
C ILE A 249 1.99 15.92 21.18
N THR A 250 0.80 15.32 21.07
CA THR A 250 0.13 14.66 22.18
C THR A 250 -0.16 13.19 21.84
N ALA A 251 0.02 12.30 22.82
CA ALA A 251 -0.38 10.91 22.74
C ALA A 251 -1.54 10.69 23.71
N ALA A 252 -2.62 10.06 23.26
CA ALA A 252 -3.80 9.78 24.07
C ALA A 252 -4.42 8.44 23.68
N VAL A 253 -5.23 7.88 24.59
CA VAL A 253 -6.07 6.72 24.32
C VAL A 253 -7.53 7.14 24.39
N GLU A 254 -8.28 6.91 23.32
CA GLU A 254 -9.72 7.18 23.26
C GLU A 254 -10.45 5.91 22.80
N GLY A 255 -11.18 5.30 23.71
CA GLY A 255 -11.87 4.02 23.48
C GLY A 255 -10.90 2.91 23.10
N SER A 256 -11.06 2.31 21.92
CA SER A 256 -10.20 1.23 21.39
C SER A 256 -9.05 1.73 20.50
N ARG A 257 -8.79 3.03 20.52
CA ARG A 257 -7.77 3.64 19.65
C ARG A 257 -6.74 4.42 20.43
N ALA A 258 -5.49 4.31 19.99
CA ALA A 258 -4.40 5.18 20.39
C ALA A 258 -4.30 6.32 19.37
N LEU A 259 -4.18 7.55 19.86
CA LEU A 259 -4.19 8.77 19.07
C LEU A 259 -2.87 9.51 19.23
N ILE A 260 -2.30 9.95 18.10
CA ILE A 260 -1.25 10.96 18.06
C ILE A 260 -1.83 12.20 17.41
N ARG A 261 -1.80 13.31 18.12
CA ARG A 261 -2.19 14.63 17.58
C ARG A 261 -0.98 15.52 17.49
N VAL A 262 -0.79 16.12 16.32
CA VAL A 262 0.21 17.15 16.07
C VAL A 262 -0.53 18.44 15.78
N ALA A 263 -0.43 19.40 16.69
CA ALA A 263 -1.07 20.69 16.57
C ALA A 263 0.00 21.78 16.38
N ASP A 264 -0.18 22.63 15.38
CA ASP A 264 0.65 23.79 15.10
C ASP A 264 -0.14 25.09 15.28
N SER A 265 0.57 26.20 15.46
CA SER A 265 0.01 27.55 15.50
C SER A 265 0.24 28.32 14.18
N GLY A 266 0.23 27.61 13.07
CA GLY A 266 0.40 28.19 11.74
C GLY A 266 -0.86 28.86 11.19
N SER A 267 -0.84 29.21 9.91
CA SER A 267 -1.97 29.89 9.23
C SER A 267 -3.14 28.98 8.85
N GLY A 268 -3.07 27.70 9.22
CA GLY A 268 -4.08 26.71 8.83
C GLY A 268 -3.95 26.23 7.39
N VAL A 269 -4.81 25.26 7.03
CA VAL A 269 -4.93 24.75 5.67
C VAL A 269 -5.89 25.64 4.87
N SER A 270 -5.42 26.22 3.78
CA SER A 270 -6.21 27.07 2.89
C SER A 270 -6.08 26.65 1.43
N GLY A 271 -7.17 26.80 0.66
CA GLY A 271 -7.17 26.56 -0.78
C GLY A 271 -7.24 25.08 -1.20
N VAL A 272 -7.31 24.15 -0.25
CA VAL A 272 -7.45 22.70 -0.50
C VAL A 272 -8.41 22.13 0.53
N ASP A 273 -9.21 21.14 0.09
CA ASP A 273 -10.06 20.37 0.98
C ASP A 273 -9.19 19.61 2.02
N PRO A 274 -9.46 19.77 3.35
CA PRO A 274 -8.71 19.10 4.40
C PRO A 274 -8.61 17.56 4.24
N ASP A 275 -9.58 16.92 3.63
CA ASP A 275 -9.54 15.48 3.38
C ASP A 275 -8.59 15.11 2.22
N ARG A 276 -8.31 16.04 1.32
CA ARG A 276 -7.46 15.83 0.16
C ARG A 276 -5.98 16.15 0.38
N ILE A 277 -5.60 16.76 1.49
CA ILE A 277 -4.19 17.09 1.78
C ILE A 277 -3.32 15.83 1.96
N PHE A 278 -3.96 14.68 2.23
CA PHE A 278 -3.31 13.38 2.32
C PHE A 278 -3.23 12.66 0.95
N ASP A 279 -3.73 13.26 -0.14
CA ASP A 279 -3.55 12.73 -1.49
C ASP A 279 -2.15 13.05 -2.00
N ARG A 280 -1.60 12.16 -2.83
CA ARG A 280 -0.26 12.34 -3.40
C ARG A 280 -0.23 13.59 -4.29
N PHE A 281 0.83 14.39 -4.17
CA PHE A 281 1.07 15.61 -4.97
C PHE A 281 0.09 16.76 -4.72
N VAL A 282 -0.76 16.67 -3.73
CA VAL A 282 -1.64 17.79 -3.32
C VAL A 282 -0.84 18.78 -2.49
N ARG A 283 -0.99 20.07 -2.81
CA ARG A 283 -0.35 21.20 -2.11
C ARG A 283 -1.39 22.26 -1.83
N ALA A 284 -1.40 22.78 -0.61
CA ALA A 284 -2.11 24.02 -0.31
C ALA A 284 -1.36 25.18 -0.95
N SER A 285 -2.00 25.95 -1.84
CA SER A 285 -1.43 27.13 -2.46
C SER A 285 -1.62 28.32 -1.51
N ALA A 286 -0.63 28.60 -0.67
CA ALA A 286 -0.60 29.86 0.06
C ALA A 286 0.14 30.91 -0.79
N PRO A 287 -0.48 32.06 -1.14
CA PRO A 287 0.22 33.18 -1.74
C PRO A 287 1.14 33.79 -0.65
N GLY A 288 2.46 33.73 -0.83
CA GLY A 288 3.43 34.37 0.06
C GLY A 288 4.23 33.42 0.97
N ALA A 289 4.15 32.11 0.82
CA ALA A 289 5.05 31.22 1.53
C ALA A 289 6.49 31.44 1.04
N SER A 290 7.26 32.13 1.88
CA SER A 290 8.71 32.29 1.75
C SER A 290 9.40 30.94 1.56
N THR A 291 10.47 30.94 0.82
CA THR A 291 11.46 29.95 0.38
C THR A 291 11.98 28.94 1.41
N GLY A 292 11.16 28.51 2.39
CA GLY A 292 11.48 27.44 3.33
C GLY A 292 11.01 26.08 2.79
N ARG A 293 11.89 25.11 2.82
CA ARG A 293 11.73 23.67 2.57
C ARG A 293 10.49 23.29 1.76
N ARG A 294 10.66 23.11 0.43
CA ARG A 294 9.58 22.70 -0.47
C ARG A 294 9.19 21.25 -0.17
N SER A 295 8.11 21.06 0.56
CA SER A 295 7.47 19.75 0.69
C SER A 295 6.76 19.39 -0.62
N PHE A 296 6.95 18.19 -1.15
CA PHE A 296 6.41 17.75 -2.45
C PHE A 296 4.99 17.19 -2.37
N GLY A 297 4.31 17.30 -1.22
CA GLY A 297 2.96 16.76 -1.05
C GLY A 297 2.92 15.23 -0.98
N ILE A 298 4.04 14.58 -0.63
CA ILE A 298 4.14 13.12 -0.50
C ILE A 298 4.17 12.70 0.98
N GLY A 299 4.69 13.54 1.87
CA GLY A 299 4.84 13.20 3.29
C GLY A 299 3.52 12.86 3.98
N LEU A 300 2.47 13.65 3.76
CA LEU A 300 1.15 13.38 4.32
C LEU A 300 0.47 12.16 3.66
N ALA A 301 0.68 11.93 2.38
CA ALA A 301 0.20 10.72 1.70
C ALA A 301 0.84 9.46 2.28
N LEU A 302 2.15 9.51 2.61
CA LEU A 302 2.83 8.42 3.31
C LEU A 302 2.23 8.15 4.69
N VAL A 303 1.86 9.19 5.44
CA VAL A 303 1.17 9.01 6.74
C VAL A 303 -0.14 8.25 6.57
N ARG A 304 -0.93 8.58 5.56
CA ARG A 304 -2.18 7.87 5.25
C ARG A 304 -1.94 6.41 4.88
N GLU A 305 -0.92 6.12 4.10
CA GLU A 305 -0.55 4.75 3.74
C GLU A 305 -0.13 3.93 4.97
N ILE A 306 0.73 4.50 5.83
CA ILE A 306 1.17 3.87 7.08
C ILE A 306 -0.01 3.64 8.02
N ALA A 307 -0.88 4.64 8.20
CA ALA A 307 -2.08 4.53 9.01
C ALA A 307 -2.99 3.41 8.51
N SER A 308 -3.30 3.41 7.21
CA SER A 308 -4.17 2.40 6.58
C SER A 308 -3.59 0.99 6.68
N ALA A 309 -2.27 0.83 6.48
CA ALA A 309 -1.59 -0.46 6.61
C ALA A 309 -1.66 -1.02 8.05
N ALA A 310 -1.72 -0.14 9.05
CA ALA A 310 -1.88 -0.51 10.46
C ALA A 310 -3.37 -0.60 10.90
N GLY A 311 -4.34 -0.56 9.98
CA GLY A 311 -5.77 -0.57 10.28
C GLY A 311 -6.29 0.71 10.96
N GLY A 312 -5.51 1.79 10.87
CA GLY A 312 -5.81 3.09 11.43
C GLY A 312 -6.27 4.12 10.40
N THR A 313 -6.33 5.38 10.82
CA THR A 313 -6.74 6.51 9.98
C THR A 313 -5.93 7.75 10.33
N VAL A 314 -5.78 8.67 9.38
CA VAL A 314 -5.26 10.02 9.61
C VAL A 314 -6.25 11.04 9.06
N LYS A 315 -6.41 12.15 9.77
CA LYS A 315 -7.32 13.25 9.37
C LYS A 315 -6.82 14.60 9.89
N VAL A 316 -7.34 15.67 9.32
CA VAL A 316 -7.29 17.01 9.92
C VAL A 316 -8.41 17.10 10.95
N ALA A 317 -8.05 17.10 12.23
CA ALA A 317 -9.03 17.22 13.32
C ALA A 317 -9.56 18.65 13.46
N ARG A 318 -8.69 19.64 13.22
CA ARG A 318 -9.04 21.08 13.24
C ARG A 318 -8.09 21.84 12.32
N THR A 319 -8.60 22.85 11.63
CA THR A 319 -7.80 23.83 10.88
C THR A 319 -8.48 25.18 10.90
N GLY A 320 -7.71 26.25 10.92
CA GLY A 320 -8.19 27.62 10.96
C GLY A 320 -7.03 28.63 11.03
N PRO A 321 -7.31 29.92 11.17
CA PRO A 321 -6.29 30.97 11.21
C PRO A 321 -5.31 30.84 12.40
N ASP A 322 -5.71 30.09 13.43
CA ASP A 322 -4.92 29.88 14.66
C ASP A 322 -4.10 28.56 14.60
N GLY A 323 -4.08 27.88 13.48
CA GLY A 323 -3.28 26.67 13.28
C GLY A 323 -4.04 25.45 12.78
N THR A 324 -3.33 24.32 12.69
CA THR A 324 -3.86 23.03 12.28
C THR A 324 -3.58 21.95 13.33
N THR A 325 -4.53 21.05 13.50
CA THR A 325 -4.33 19.82 14.29
C THR A 325 -4.56 18.61 13.37
N MET A 326 -3.52 17.83 13.18
CA MET A 326 -3.58 16.54 12.49
C MET A 326 -3.65 15.39 13.50
N GLU A 327 -4.52 14.42 13.26
CA GLU A 327 -4.76 13.29 14.14
C GLU A 327 -4.49 11.98 13.41
N LEU A 328 -3.57 11.19 13.95
CA LEU A 328 -3.30 9.81 13.56
C LEU A 328 -3.95 8.88 14.61
N ALA A 329 -4.89 8.05 14.20
CA ALA A 329 -5.61 7.10 15.04
C ALA A 329 -5.26 5.66 14.66
N LEU A 330 -4.75 4.88 15.60
CA LEU A 330 -4.36 3.47 15.40
C LEU A 330 -5.14 2.57 16.35
N PRO A 331 -5.51 1.34 15.94
CA PRO A 331 -6.15 0.39 16.84
C PRO A 331 -5.17 -0.05 17.94
N LEU A 332 -5.64 -0.11 19.17
CA LEU A 332 -4.86 -0.69 20.27
C LEU A 332 -4.58 -2.16 19.98
N ALA A 333 -3.40 -2.63 20.36
CA ALA A 333 -3.10 -4.06 20.35
C ALA A 333 -4.03 -4.75 21.34
N SER A 334 -4.81 -5.71 20.85
CA SER A 334 -5.55 -6.61 21.75
C SER A 334 -4.54 -7.32 22.66
N ALA A 335 -4.85 -7.34 23.96
CA ALA A 335 -4.09 -8.06 24.96
C ALA A 335 -4.03 -9.57 24.67
#